data_f1c2f11e13783be16b82cfc2e89c787a
#
_entry.id   f1c2f11e13783be16b82cfc2e89c787a
#
_cell.length_a   1.000
_cell.length_b   1.000
_cell.length_c   1.000
_cell.angle_alpha   90.00
_cell.angle_beta   90.00
_cell.angle_gamma   90.00
#
_symmetry.space_group_name_H-M   'P 1'
#
loop_
_entity.id
_entity.type
_entity.pdbx_description
1 polymer ?
#
loop_
_entity_poly.entity_id
_entity_poly.type
_entity_poly.pdbx_seq_one_letter_code
_entity_poly.pdbx_strand_id
1 'polypeptide(L)'
;MRRLSLNLLTLSLTALILGALTVPAIAVHNRLVRTPSLPIPTTRAFAVYLDPWHIDDWAANVGAQPTMAAKFEAFSRKRTVEHFTSEAERRGIRSVLISWEPWKPVKTRLGIFKQSYPQPGYRNIDIARGSQDTYIRRFAGQLATFHGTVYLRYAHEMNGFWYPWSWDARDYRRAWRHMVHIFRDVGASNVRFVWSVNPNLYERAKPWLENAKRYWPGAAYVDDVGSTVINFGGPKIYAADRFAARLRDLHRLYRLPLILTEVNTQYGGRVRWLRGLRSMLQKMPEVKAVAWSQLPSRGAAQMNRADDMHWDVQKDPASRAVVRDIVEDGLRTTPETSQSRNAAPVQPRR
;
A
#
# COMPACT_ATOMS: atom_id res chain seq x y z
N MET A 1 79.64 -52.44 14.15
CA MET A 1 80.62 -51.31 14.27
C MET A 1 80.50 -50.42 13.07
N ARG A 2 80.00 -49.25 13.20
CA ARG A 2 80.32 -48.03 12.43
C ARG A 2 79.37 -46.94 12.91
N ARG A 3 79.98 -45.98 13.51
CA ARG A 3 79.33 -44.71 13.98
C ARG A 3 79.00 -43.86 12.76
N LEU A 4 77.84 -43.29 12.68
CA LEU A 4 77.52 -42.23 11.76
C LEU A 4 77.15 -40.99 12.54
N SER A 5 77.89 -39.93 12.25
CA SER A 5 77.88 -38.64 12.84
C SER A 5 76.59 -37.82 12.46
N LEU A 6 76.03 -37.12 13.43
CA LEU A 6 74.97 -36.12 13.24
C LEU A 6 75.54 -34.83 12.66
N ASN A 7 75.00 -34.40 11.53
CA ASN A 7 75.17 -33.04 11.05
C ASN A 7 73.90 -32.23 11.40
N LEU A 8 74.08 -31.25 12.24
CA LEU A 8 73.08 -30.20 12.52
C LEU A 8 72.98 -29.23 11.34
N LEU A 9 71.87 -29.21 10.67
CA LEU A 9 71.45 -28.18 9.75
C LEU A 9 70.54 -27.19 10.49
N THR A 10 71.04 -26.00 10.68
CA THR A 10 70.27 -24.84 11.19
C THR A 10 69.27 -24.37 10.15
N LEU A 11 67.99 -24.56 10.40
CA LEU A 11 66.91 -23.94 9.61
C LEU A 11 66.57 -22.59 10.21
N SER A 12 66.86 -21.57 9.41
CA SER A 12 66.42 -20.19 9.69
C SER A 12 64.94 -20.08 9.46
N LEU A 13 64.19 -19.80 10.53
CA LEU A 13 62.76 -19.51 10.48
C LEU A 13 62.53 -18.05 10.03
N THR A 14 62.20 -17.86 8.77
CA THR A 14 61.72 -16.57 8.28
C THR A 14 60.24 -16.42 8.64
N ALA A 15 59.92 -15.64 9.64
CA ALA A 15 58.58 -15.30 10.01
C ALA A 15 57.96 -14.36 8.95
N LEU A 16 57.06 -14.90 8.14
CA LEU A 16 56.16 -14.09 7.30
C LEU A 16 55.09 -13.45 8.21
N ILE A 17 55.22 -12.18 8.45
CA ILE A 17 54.16 -11.38 9.06
C ILE A 17 53.05 -11.16 8.02
N LEU A 18 52.01 -11.98 8.03
CA LEU A 18 50.76 -11.68 7.37
C LEU A 18 50.08 -10.53 8.13
N GLY A 19 50.22 -9.31 7.60
CA GLY A 19 49.43 -8.18 8.01
C GLY A 19 47.97 -8.43 7.70
N ALA A 20 47.18 -8.81 8.70
CA ALA A 20 45.73 -8.81 8.62
C ALA A 20 45.27 -7.37 8.45
N LEU A 21 44.96 -6.95 7.22
CA LEU A 21 44.18 -5.75 6.94
C LEU A 21 42.79 -5.95 7.58
N THR A 22 42.68 -5.50 8.82
CA THR A 22 41.38 -5.30 9.45
C THR A 22 40.68 -4.14 8.74
N VAL A 23 39.83 -4.49 7.76
CA VAL A 23 38.84 -3.54 7.25
C VAL A 23 37.99 -3.14 8.45
N PRO A 24 37.96 -1.84 8.84
CA PRO A 24 37.08 -1.44 9.92
C PRO A 24 35.65 -1.76 9.45
N ALA A 25 34.95 -2.62 10.20
CA ALA A 25 33.52 -2.78 10.05
C ALA A 25 32.91 -1.39 10.28
N ILE A 26 32.57 -0.71 9.21
CA ILE A 26 31.75 0.49 9.28
C ILE A 26 30.44 0.00 9.87
N ALA A 27 30.29 0.16 11.19
CA ALA A 27 29.03 0.06 11.88
C ALA A 27 28.15 1.15 11.26
N VAL A 28 27.40 0.78 10.23
CA VAL A 28 26.31 1.60 9.71
C VAL A 28 25.32 1.68 10.87
N HIS A 29 25.49 2.70 11.69
CA HIS A 29 24.48 3.12 12.64
C HIS A 29 23.27 3.51 11.80
N ASN A 30 22.40 2.55 11.54
CA ASN A 30 21.07 2.79 11.02
C ASN A 30 20.29 3.62 12.06
N ARG A 31 20.65 4.90 12.22
CA ARG A 31 19.69 5.88 12.71
C ARG A 31 18.57 5.83 11.70
N LEU A 32 17.44 5.28 12.11
CA LEU A 32 16.17 5.44 11.43
C LEU A 32 15.85 6.94 11.41
N VAL A 33 16.51 7.66 10.51
CA VAL A 33 16.13 9.03 10.19
C VAL A 33 14.76 8.87 9.55
N ARG A 34 13.74 9.17 10.32
CA ARG A 34 12.39 9.31 9.79
C ARG A 34 12.52 10.35 8.68
N THR A 35 12.36 9.94 7.43
CA THR A 35 12.25 10.89 6.33
C THR A 35 11.20 11.90 6.76
N PRO A 36 11.42 13.23 6.61
CA PRO A 36 10.39 14.20 6.92
C PRO A 36 9.11 13.73 6.22
N SER A 37 8.09 13.37 6.97
CA SER A 37 6.83 12.92 6.39
C SER A 37 6.29 14.11 5.59
N LEU A 38 5.93 13.85 4.34
CA LEU A 38 5.21 14.82 3.54
C LEU A 38 4.03 15.36 4.36
N PRO A 39 3.70 16.66 4.25
CA PRO A 39 2.60 17.24 5.00
C PRO A 39 1.31 16.46 4.75
N ILE A 40 0.52 16.27 5.80
CA ILE A 40 -0.80 15.65 5.70
C ILE A 40 -1.70 16.61 4.93
N PRO A 41 -2.35 16.19 3.82
CA PRO A 41 -3.24 17.06 3.07
C PRO A 41 -4.38 17.60 3.94
N THR A 42 -4.71 18.87 3.80
CA THR A 42 -5.85 19.52 4.45
C THR A 42 -7.17 19.18 3.78
N THR A 43 -7.12 18.81 2.50
CA THR A 43 -8.27 18.38 1.69
C THR A 43 -8.26 16.86 1.56
N ARG A 44 -9.44 16.27 1.22
CA ARG A 44 -9.57 14.86 0.92
C ARG A 44 -9.43 14.63 -0.57
N ALA A 45 -8.42 13.86 -0.97
CA ALA A 45 -8.25 13.47 -2.36
C ALA A 45 -9.30 12.43 -2.79
N PHE A 46 -9.69 12.48 -4.06
CA PHE A 46 -10.51 11.45 -4.69
C PHE A 46 -9.77 10.83 -5.86
N ALA A 47 -9.55 9.54 -5.80
CA ALA A 47 -8.90 8.74 -6.82
C ALA A 47 -9.90 7.87 -7.56
N VAL A 48 -9.57 7.57 -8.82
CA VAL A 48 -10.27 6.56 -9.62
C VAL A 48 -9.26 5.55 -10.16
N TYR A 49 -9.57 4.27 -10.04
CA TYR A 49 -8.78 3.19 -10.66
C TYR A 49 -9.07 3.15 -12.17
N LEU A 50 -8.43 4.06 -12.88
CA LEU A 50 -8.42 4.19 -14.33
C LEU A 50 -7.03 4.57 -14.81
N ASP A 51 -6.70 4.17 -16.02
CA ASP A 51 -5.54 4.74 -16.69
C ASP A 51 -5.77 6.26 -16.89
N PRO A 52 -4.73 7.12 -16.68
CA PRO A 52 -4.92 8.57 -16.63
C PRO A 52 -5.58 9.18 -17.87
N TRP A 53 -5.37 8.58 -19.05
CA TRP A 53 -5.99 9.06 -20.32
C TRP A 53 -7.51 8.88 -20.39
N HIS A 54 -8.13 8.13 -19.46
CA HIS A 54 -9.58 7.99 -19.33
C HIS A 54 -10.18 8.88 -18.23
N ILE A 55 -9.34 9.63 -17.52
CA ILE A 55 -9.81 10.47 -16.38
C ILE A 55 -10.66 11.63 -16.87
N ASP A 56 -10.31 12.24 -18.02
CA ASP A 56 -11.05 13.37 -18.54
C ASP A 56 -12.48 12.97 -18.99
N ASP A 57 -12.62 11.81 -19.64
CA ASP A 57 -13.93 11.24 -19.99
C ASP A 57 -14.75 10.91 -18.73
N TRP A 58 -14.09 10.33 -17.72
CA TRP A 58 -14.75 10.03 -16.45
C TRP A 58 -15.22 11.32 -15.76
N ALA A 59 -14.39 12.34 -15.73
CA ALA A 59 -14.71 13.64 -15.13
C ALA A 59 -15.87 14.33 -15.84
N ALA A 60 -15.89 14.30 -17.17
CA ALA A 60 -16.99 14.84 -17.98
C ALA A 60 -18.31 14.11 -17.69
N ASN A 61 -18.27 12.77 -17.58
CA ASN A 61 -19.45 11.95 -17.30
C ASN A 61 -19.99 12.14 -15.89
N VAL A 62 -19.11 12.26 -14.88
CA VAL A 62 -19.49 12.40 -13.45
C VAL A 62 -19.77 13.84 -13.08
N GLY A 63 -19.16 14.80 -13.78
CA GLY A 63 -19.25 16.23 -13.50
C GLY A 63 -18.34 16.68 -12.35
N ALA A 64 -17.25 15.93 -12.08
CA ALA A 64 -16.24 16.31 -11.10
C ALA A 64 -14.87 15.72 -11.46
N GLN A 65 -13.78 16.49 -11.26
CA GLN A 65 -12.43 16.09 -11.58
C GLN A 65 -11.81 15.29 -10.43
N PRO A 66 -11.31 14.05 -10.66
CA PRO A 66 -10.50 13.35 -9.67
C PRO A 66 -9.20 14.11 -9.40
N THR A 67 -8.79 14.15 -8.14
CA THR A 67 -7.55 14.82 -7.72
C THR A 67 -6.38 13.85 -7.59
N MET A 68 -6.65 12.56 -7.79
CA MET A 68 -5.67 11.47 -7.72
C MET A 68 -5.99 10.42 -8.77
N ALA A 69 -4.96 9.83 -9.38
CA ALA A 69 -5.09 8.65 -10.22
C ALA A 69 -4.71 7.39 -9.45
N ALA A 70 -5.34 6.26 -9.73
CA ALA A 70 -5.02 5.00 -9.06
C ALA A 70 -4.82 3.84 -10.04
N LYS A 71 -3.89 2.93 -9.72
CA LYS A 71 -3.65 1.71 -10.51
C LYS A 71 -3.21 0.55 -9.65
N PHE A 72 -3.36 -0.66 -10.21
CA PHE A 72 -2.66 -1.86 -9.73
C PHE A 72 -1.42 -2.12 -10.56
N GLU A 73 -0.31 -2.45 -9.90
CA GLU A 73 0.97 -2.76 -10.54
C GLU A 73 1.57 -4.03 -9.94
N ALA A 74 1.70 -5.06 -10.76
CA ALA A 74 2.36 -6.30 -10.35
C ALA A 74 3.86 -6.24 -10.58
N PHE A 75 4.67 -6.81 -9.70
CA PHE A 75 6.14 -6.88 -9.81
C PHE A 75 6.62 -7.47 -11.14
N SER A 76 5.84 -8.36 -11.71
CA SER A 76 6.18 -9.02 -12.99
C SER A 76 5.86 -8.20 -14.23
N ARG A 77 5.26 -7.03 -14.12
CA ARG A 77 4.97 -6.18 -15.28
C ARG A 77 6.25 -5.55 -15.82
N LYS A 78 6.39 -5.57 -17.16
CA LYS A 78 7.56 -5.01 -17.84
C LYS A 78 7.43 -3.52 -18.14
N ARG A 79 6.21 -2.95 -18.09
CA ARG A 79 5.97 -1.53 -18.37
C ARG A 79 6.52 -0.68 -17.23
N THR A 80 7.09 0.45 -17.57
CA THR A 80 7.56 1.42 -16.58
C THR A 80 6.37 2.14 -15.94
N VAL A 81 6.49 2.42 -14.65
CA VAL A 81 5.47 3.20 -13.94
C VAL A 81 5.49 4.68 -14.33
N GLU A 82 6.60 5.14 -14.91
CA GLU A 82 6.80 6.52 -15.38
C GLU A 82 5.75 6.96 -16.38
N HIS A 83 5.33 6.07 -17.29
CA HIS A 83 4.26 6.40 -18.24
C HIS A 83 2.96 6.77 -17.53
N PHE A 84 2.61 6.07 -16.46
CA PHE A 84 1.41 6.37 -15.67
C PHE A 84 1.55 7.69 -14.90
N THR A 85 2.69 7.94 -14.27
CA THR A 85 2.93 9.16 -13.49
C THR A 85 3.05 10.39 -14.39
N SER A 86 3.77 10.31 -15.50
CA SER A 86 3.89 11.41 -16.46
C SER A 86 2.53 11.77 -17.11
N GLU A 87 1.68 10.77 -17.36
CA GLU A 87 0.35 11.01 -17.88
C GLU A 87 -0.57 11.68 -16.87
N ALA A 88 -0.43 11.31 -15.58
CA ALA A 88 -1.12 12.00 -14.49
C ALA A 88 -0.67 13.46 -14.39
N GLU A 89 0.64 13.72 -14.45
CA GLU A 89 1.20 15.09 -14.41
C GLU A 89 0.70 15.97 -15.56
N ARG A 90 0.63 15.44 -16.80
CA ARG A 90 0.10 16.19 -17.95
C ARG A 90 -1.34 16.64 -17.75
N ARG A 91 -2.11 15.95 -16.91
CA ARG A 91 -3.48 16.31 -16.52
C ARG A 91 -3.56 17.14 -15.24
N GLY A 92 -2.45 17.64 -14.74
CA GLY A 92 -2.39 18.40 -13.50
C GLY A 92 -2.64 17.59 -12.23
N ILE A 93 -2.64 16.25 -12.32
CA ILE A 93 -2.84 15.37 -11.16
C ILE A 93 -1.50 15.26 -10.41
N ARG A 94 -1.49 15.70 -9.16
CA ARG A 94 -0.31 15.76 -8.30
C ARG A 94 -0.26 14.66 -7.23
N SER A 95 -1.16 13.68 -7.30
CA SER A 95 -1.17 12.54 -6.39
C SER A 95 -1.52 11.26 -7.14
N VAL A 96 -0.82 10.18 -6.84
CA VAL A 96 -1.13 8.86 -7.40
C VAL A 96 -1.18 7.80 -6.30
N LEU A 97 -2.11 6.85 -6.41
CA LEU A 97 -2.18 5.66 -5.56
C LEU A 97 -1.80 4.43 -6.37
N ILE A 98 -0.74 3.74 -5.96
CA ILE A 98 -0.27 2.54 -6.63
C ILE A 98 -0.42 1.34 -5.71
N SER A 99 -1.35 0.45 -6.03
CA SER A 99 -1.47 -0.86 -5.39
C SER A 99 -0.40 -1.80 -5.98
N TRP A 100 0.68 -1.99 -5.24
CA TRP A 100 1.89 -2.66 -5.71
C TRP A 100 1.97 -4.09 -5.20
N GLU A 101 1.88 -5.03 -6.13
CA GLU A 101 1.58 -6.43 -5.87
C GLU A 101 2.81 -7.33 -6.10
N PRO A 102 3.37 -7.96 -5.06
CA PRO A 102 4.54 -8.82 -5.19
C PRO A 102 4.16 -10.22 -5.71
N TRP A 103 3.78 -10.31 -6.96
CA TRP A 103 3.41 -11.56 -7.63
C TRP A 103 3.58 -11.50 -9.15
N LYS A 104 3.43 -12.67 -9.75
CA LYS A 104 3.24 -12.85 -11.19
C LYS A 104 1.82 -13.34 -11.42
N PRO A 105 0.88 -12.49 -11.84
CA PRO A 105 -0.49 -12.91 -12.10
C PRO A 105 -0.55 -14.00 -13.16
N VAL A 106 -1.21 -15.11 -12.88
CA VAL A 106 -1.42 -16.21 -13.83
C VAL A 106 -2.85 -16.14 -14.34
N LYS A 107 -3.01 -16.02 -15.67
CA LYS A 107 -4.31 -16.12 -16.31
C LYS A 107 -4.70 -17.58 -16.41
N THR A 108 -5.84 -17.96 -15.86
CA THR A 108 -6.46 -19.25 -16.15
C THR A 108 -7.26 -19.18 -17.46
N ARG A 109 -7.67 -20.32 -18.02
CA ARG A 109 -8.55 -20.39 -19.21
C ARG A 109 -9.89 -19.64 -19.00
N LEU A 110 -10.32 -19.49 -17.75
CA LEU A 110 -11.53 -18.75 -17.36
C LEU A 110 -11.29 -17.27 -17.11
N GLY A 111 -10.11 -16.73 -17.45
CA GLY A 111 -9.76 -15.33 -17.19
C GLY A 111 -9.50 -14.98 -15.73
N ILE A 112 -9.42 -15.98 -14.87
CA ILE A 112 -9.33 -15.85 -13.42
C ILE A 112 -7.87 -15.79 -12.98
N PHE A 113 -7.53 -14.71 -12.27
CA PHE A 113 -6.26 -14.63 -11.55
C PHE A 113 -6.42 -15.30 -10.20
N LYS A 114 -6.03 -16.56 -10.06
CA LYS A 114 -5.97 -17.21 -8.74
C LYS A 114 -4.63 -17.84 -8.54
N GLN A 115 -3.82 -17.15 -7.77
CA GLN A 115 -2.74 -17.77 -7.05
C GLN A 115 -2.74 -17.23 -5.63
N SER A 116 -3.48 -17.92 -4.76
CA SER A 116 -3.46 -17.62 -3.32
C SER A 116 -2.19 -18.13 -2.65
N TYR A 117 -1.34 -18.86 -3.38
CA TYR A 117 -0.13 -19.47 -2.84
C TYR A 117 1.11 -18.64 -3.13
N PRO A 118 2.08 -18.58 -2.20
CA PRO A 118 3.34 -17.89 -2.38
C PRO A 118 4.12 -18.42 -3.58
N GLN A 119 4.60 -17.52 -4.43
CA GLN A 119 5.38 -17.85 -5.63
C GLN A 119 6.88 -17.71 -5.36
N PRO A 120 7.74 -18.65 -5.80
CA PRO A 120 9.20 -18.51 -5.70
C PRO A 120 9.68 -17.16 -6.28
N GLY A 121 10.56 -16.48 -5.57
CA GLY A 121 11.07 -15.16 -5.93
C GLY A 121 10.15 -14.00 -5.54
N TYR A 122 8.86 -14.27 -5.26
CA TYR A 122 7.88 -13.25 -4.82
C TYR A 122 7.36 -13.49 -3.39
N ARG A 123 7.84 -14.55 -2.71
CA ARG A 123 7.49 -14.77 -1.30
C ARG A 123 8.03 -13.63 -0.44
N ASN A 124 7.32 -13.31 0.63
CA ASN A 124 7.78 -12.28 1.57
C ASN A 124 9.23 -12.52 2.03
N ILE A 125 9.61 -13.78 2.31
CA ILE A 125 10.98 -14.11 2.71
C ILE A 125 12.00 -13.89 1.57
N ASP A 126 11.63 -14.16 0.32
CA ASP A 126 12.52 -13.94 -0.83
C ASP A 126 12.78 -12.44 -1.01
N ILE A 127 11.72 -11.61 -0.94
CA ILE A 127 11.83 -10.15 -0.99
C ILE A 127 12.67 -9.63 0.17
N ALA A 128 12.42 -10.10 1.40
CA ALA A 128 13.19 -9.71 2.59
C ALA A 128 14.68 -10.08 2.52
N ARG A 129 15.05 -11.03 1.65
CA ARG A 129 16.44 -11.47 1.37
C ARG A 129 17.03 -10.83 0.14
N GLY A 130 16.33 -9.91 -0.52
CA GLY A 130 16.85 -9.13 -1.64
C GLY A 130 16.59 -9.70 -3.02
N SER A 131 15.79 -10.77 -3.18
CA SER A 131 15.54 -11.38 -4.51
C SER A 131 14.96 -10.40 -5.54
N GLN A 132 14.36 -9.31 -5.10
CA GLN A 132 13.73 -8.30 -5.94
C GLN A 132 14.41 -6.92 -5.86
N ASP A 133 15.59 -6.79 -5.25
CA ASP A 133 16.22 -5.49 -4.96
C ASP A 133 16.47 -4.65 -6.22
N THR A 134 16.97 -5.27 -7.28
CA THR A 134 17.20 -4.59 -8.56
C THR A 134 15.92 -3.99 -9.12
N TYR A 135 14.82 -4.74 -9.06
CA TYR A 135 13.50 -4.27 -9.50
C TYR A 135 12.97 -3.17 -8.58
N ILE A 136 13.06 -3.36 -7.26
CA ILE A 136 12.55 -2.39 -6.26
C ILE A 136 13.32 -1.06 -6.38
N ARG A 137 14.65 -1.08 -6.51
CA ARG A 137 15.47 0.13 -6.71
C ARG A 137 15.09 0.87 -7.98
N ARG A 138 14.95 0.15 -9.09
CA ARG A 138 14.50 0.77 -10.35
C ARG A 138 13.12 1.40 -10.23
N PHE A 139 12.17 0.69 -9.62
CA PHE A 139 10.81 1.19 -9.42
C PHE A 139 10.77 2.43 -8.51
N ALA A 140 11.55 2.41 -7.42
CA ALA A 140 11.71 3.56 -6.53
C ALA A 140 12.30 4.77 -7.27
N GLY A 141 13.35 4.56 -8.09
CA GLY A 141 13.94 5.61 -8.92
C GLY A 141 12.95 6.22 -9.90
N GLN A 142 12.14 5.39 -10.56
CA GLN A 142 11.08 5.86 -11.45
C GLN A 142 10.01 6.68 -10.72
N LEU A 143 9.63 6.30 -9.51
CA LEU A 143 8.67 7.06 -8.73
C LEU A 143 9.26 8.36 -8.18
N ALA A 144 10.55 8.39 -7.90
CA ALA A 144 11.24 9.60 -7.43
C ALA A 144 11.22 10.75 -8.46
N THR A 145 11.03 10.45 -9.76
CA THR A 145 10.92 11.49 -10.81
C THR A 145 9.55 12.18 -10.86
N PHE A 146 8.54 11.63 -10.21
CA PHE A 146 7.22 12.25 -10.15
C PHE A 146 7.20 13.46 -9.22
N HIS A 147 6.79 14.63 -9.73
CA HIS A 147 6.76 15.89 -8.97
C HIS A 147 5.52 16.04 -8.07
N GLY A 148 4.93 14.94 -7.67
CA GLY A 148 3.75 14.87 -6.79
C GLY A 148 3.93 13.84 -5.70
N THR A 149 2.85 13.53 -4.99
CA THR A 149 2.86 12.53 -3.92
C THR A 149 2.46 11.16 -4.45
N VAL A 150 3.27 10.16 -4.18
CA VAL A 150 2.96 8.75 -4.46
C VAL A 150 2.50 8.06 -3.19
N TYR A 151 1.28 7.58 -3.18
CA TYR A 151 0.75 6.68 -2.14
C TYR A 151 1.00 5.24 -2.57
N LEU A 152 2.01 4.60 -1.99
CA LEU A 152 2.41 3.24 -2.34
C LEU A 152 1.76 2.22 -1.41
N ARG A 153 0.79 1.51 -1.93
CA ARG A 153 0.04 0.46 -1.24
C ARG A 153 0.64 -0.91 -1.56
N TYR A 154 1.71 -1.26 -0.85
CA TYR A 154 2.41 -2.54 -1.05
C TYR A 154 1.67 -3.69 -0.41
N ALA A 155 1.55 -4.83 -1.13
CA ALA A 155 1.07 -6.11 -0.60
C ALA A 155 -0.18 -5.97 0.29
N HIS A 156 -1.22 -5.35 -0.26
CA HIS A 156 -2.46 -5.01 0.43
C HIS A 156 -3.27 -6.21 0.90
N GLU A 157 -4.18 -5.97 1.83
CA GLU A 157 -5.12 -6.98 2.39
C GLU A 157 -4.41 -8.24 2.91
N MET A 158 -3.21 -8.07 3.43
CA MET A 158 -2.36 -9.14 3.92
C MET A 158 -2.99 -9.95 5.08
N ASN A 159 -3.97 -9.37 5.74
CA ASN A 159 -4.72 -10.01 6.82
C ASN A 159 -5.84 -10.95 6.32
N GLY A 160 -6.01 -11.09 5.00
CA GLY A 160 -6.86 -12.08 4.36
C GLY A 160 -6.16 -13.41 4.12
N PHE A 161 -6.74 -14.23 3.23
CA PHE A 161 -6.16 -15.52 2.82
C PHE A 161 -6.12 -15.71 1.29
N TRP A 162 -6.53 -14.69 0.54
CA TRP A 162 -6.71 -14.74 -0.92
C TRP A 162 -5.50 -14.27 -1.71
N TYR A 163 -4.51 -13.65 -1.05
CA TYR A 163 -3.28 -13.21 -1.69
C TYR A 163 -2.07 -14.05 -1.28
N PRO A 164 -1.08 -14.24 -2.17
CA PRO A 164 0.11 -15.05 -1.87
C PRO A 164 0.99 -14.47 -0.77
N TRP A 165 0.88 -13.19 -0.44
CA TRP A 165 1.62 -12.51 0.63
C TRP A 165 0.95 -12.54 2.00
N SER A 166 -0.23 -13.18 2.13
CA SER A 166 -1.03 -13.19 3.37
C SER A 166 -0.62 -14.26 4.39
N TRP A 167 0.26 -15.19 4.04
CA TRP A 167 0.46 -16.43 4.82
C TRP A 167 1.45 -16.31 5.96
N ASP A 168 2.39 -15.38 5.92
CA ASP A 168 3.44 -15.20 6.93
C ASP A 168 3.59 -13.75 7.35
N ALA A 169 3.04 -13.42 8.50
CA ALA A 169 3.07 -12.07 9.04
C ALA A 169 4.49 -11.63 9.46
N ARG A 170 5.38 -12.55 9.87
CA ARG A 170 6.76 -12.24 10.25
C ARG A 170 7.55 -11.79 9.03
N ASP A 171 7.51 -12.60 7.99
CA ASP A 171 8.28 -12.33 6.77
C ASP A 171 7.65 -11.19 5.95
N TYR A 172 6.33 -10.99 6.03
CA TYR A 172 5.66 -9.80 5.51
C TYR A 172 6.26 -8.51 6.12
N ARG A 173 6.37 -8.44 7.44
CA ARG A 173 6.97 -7.26 8.11
C ARG A 173 8.44 -7.06 7.72
N ARG A 174 9.20 -8.14 7.51
CA ARG A 174 10.60 -8.07 7.06
C ARG A 174 10.68 -7.54 5.63
N ALA A 175 9.88 -8.08 4.71
CA ALA A 175 9.80 -7.62 3.32
C ALA A 175 9.39 -6.15 3.24
N TRP A 176 8.37 -5.74 4.01
CA TRP A 176 7.94 -4.35 4.10
C TRP A 176 9.07 -3.41 4.50
N ARG A 177 9.74 -3.71 5.61
CA ARG A 177 10.85 -2.88 6.10
C ARG A 177 12.01 -2.82 5.12
N HIS A 178 12.36 -3.94 4.52
CA HIS A 178 13.40 -4.04 3.51
C HIS A 178 13.08 -3.15 2.30
N MET A 179 11.87 -3.24 1.78
CA MET A 179 11.39 -2.38 0.69
C MET A 179 11.47 -0.89 1.05
N VAL A 180 10.99 -0.49 2.24
CA VAL A 180 11.04 0.92 2.68
C VAL A 180 12.47 1.42 2.78
N HIS A 181 13.42 0.60 3.26
CA HIS A 181 14.84 0.97 3.27
C HIS A 181 15.37 1.25 1.87
N ILE A 182 15.06 0.39 0.89
CA ILE A 182 15.49 0.61 -0.49
C ILE A 182 14.96 1.93 -1.06
N PHE A 183 13.70 2.24 -0.83
CA PHE A 183 13.10 3.51 -1.28
C PHE A 183 13.80 4.73 -0.66
N ARG A 184 14.14 4.66 0.62
CA ARG A 184 14.88 5.71 1.33
C ARG A 184 16.30 5.86 0.81
N ASP A 185 16.99 4.73 0.58
CA ASP A 185 18.34 4.71 0.02
C ASP A 185 18.39 5.32 -1.39
N VAL A 186 17.34 5.10 -2.19
CA VAL A 186 17.20 5.69 -3.54
C VAL A 186 16.83 7.18 -3.48
N GLY A 187 16.37 7.69 -2.34
CA GLY A 187 15.94 9.08 -2.19
C GLY A 187 14.54 9.37 -2.70
N ALA A 188 13.66 8.37 -2.80
CA ALA A 188 12.25 8.54 -3.21
C ALA A 188 11.42 9.19 -2.09
N SER A 189 11.71 10.45 -1.76
CA SER A 189 11.13 11.20 -0.63
C SER A 189 9.68 11.62 -0.85
N ASN A 190 9.19 11.57 -2.09
CA ASN A 190 7.80 11.85 -2.48
C ASN A 190 6.85 10.65 -2.28
N VAL A 191 7.38 9.50 -1.78
CA VAL A 191 6.59 8.29 -1.57
C VAL A 191 6.11 8.19 -0.13
N ARG A 192 4.80 8.01 0.05
CA ARG A 192 4.12 7.69 1.30
C ARG A 192 3.73 6.22 1.30
N PHE A 193 4.07 5.49 2.34
CA PHE A 193 3.81 4.06 2.46
C PHE A 193 2.46 3.81 3.12
N VAL A 194 1.53 3.21 2.36
CA VAL A 194 0.15 2.93 2.77
C VAL A 194 0.00 1.47 3.19
N TRP A 195 -0.07 1.22 4.50
CA TRP A 195 -0.35 -0.12 5.03
C TRP A 195 -1.84 -0.38 5.02
N SER A 196 -2.30 -1.24 4.09
CA SER A 196 -3.73 -1.37 3.76
C SER A 196 -4.28 -2.75 4.10
N VAL A 197 -5.29 -2.77 4.97
CA VAL A 197 -5.97 -3.99 5.45
C VAL A 197 -7.32 -4.20 4.78
N ASN A 198 -7.78 -5.46 4.76
CA ASN A 198 -9.19 -5.75 4.53
C ASN A 198 -9.94 -5.69 5.87
N PRO A 199 -11.06 -4.96 5.97
CA PRO A 199 -11.77 -4.81 7.25
C PRO A 199 -12.50 -6.08 7.69
N ASN A 200 -12.66 -7.07 6.81
CA ASN A 200 -13.32 -8.35 7.07
C ASN A 200 -14.58 -8.26 7.97
N LEU A 201 -15.65 -7.69 7.42
CA LEU A 201 -16.89 -7.46 8.19
C LEU A 201 -17.62 -8.75 8.59
N TYR A 202 -17.23 -9.92 8.07
CA TYR A 202 -17.76 -11.22 8.46
C TYR A 202 -17.19 -11.69 9.80
N GLU A 203 -16.01 -11.21 10.18
CA GLU A 203 -15.34 -11.55 11.42
C GLU A 203 -15.72 -10.57 12.54
N ARG A 204 -15.68 -11.04 13.80
CA ARG A 204 -15.85 -10.17 14.97
C ARG A 204 -14.74 -9.12 15.03
N ALA A 205 -15.03 -7.97 15.67
CA ALA A 205 -14.12 -6.84 15.69
C ALA A 205 -12.75 -7.16 16.32
N LYS A 206 -12.74 -7.82 17.49
CA LYS A 206 -11.50 -8.08 18.22
C LYS A 206 -10.57 -9.07 17.49
N PRO A 207 -11.01 -10.28 17.06
CA PRO A 207 -10.15 -11.19 16.32
C PRO A 207 -9.61 -10.58 15.03
N TRP A 208 -10.43 -9.83 14.30
CA TRP A 208 -10.01 -9.13 13.08
C TRP A 208 -8.84 -8.17 13.36
N LEU A 209 -8.96 -7.34 14.39
CA LEU A 209 -7.94 -6.34 14.72
C LEU A 209 -6.64 -7.02 15.16
N GLU A 210 -6.72 -8.07 15.98
CA GLU A 210 -5.53 -8.82 16.41
C GLU A 210 -4.83 -9.50 15.22
N ASN A 211 -5.60 -10.05 14.27
CA ASN A 211 -5.02 -10.58 13.04
C ASN A 211 -4.30 -9.48 12.23
N ALA A 212 -4.92 -8.33 12.03
CA ALA A 212 -4.29 -7.21 11.33
C ALA A 212 -2.98 -6.75 12.01
N LYS A 213 -2.97 -6.62 13.33
CA LYS A 213 -1.78 -6.22 14.12
C LYS A 213 -0.56 -7.12 13.87
N ARG A 214 -0.75 -8.41 13.59
CA ARG A 214 0.37 -9.33 13.31
C ARG A 214 1.22 -8.88 12.12
N TYR A 215 0.63 -8.15 11.17
CA TYR A 215 1.28 -7.67 9.96
C TYR A 215 1.82 -6.25 10.07
N TRP A 216 1.64 -5.57 11.20
CA TRP A 216 2.09 -4.19 11.38
C TRP A 216 3.61 -4.07 11.33
N PRO A 217 4.19 -3.35 10.35
CA PRO A 217 5.65 -3.28 10.18
C PRO A 217 6.33 -2.32 11.16
N GLY A 218 5.57 -1.50 11.87
CA GLY A 218 6.06 -0.49 12.80
C GLY A 218 5.86 0.94 12.29
N ALA A 219 5.64 1.88 13.22
CA ALA A 219 5.30 3.28 12.92
C ALA A 219 6.36 4.03 12.10
N ALA A 220 7.64 3.63 12.20
CA ALA A 220 8.71 4.23 11.40
C ALA A 220 8.66 3.87 9.91
N TYR A 221 7.80 2.93 9.51
CA TYR A 221 7.73 2.37 8.15
C TYR A 221 6.39 2.59 7.46
N VAL A 222 5.47 3.34 8.08
CA VAL A 222 4.12 3.56 7.56
C VAL A 222 3.77 5.04 7.71
N ASP A 223 3.25 5.64 6.65
CA ASP A 223 2.81 7.02 6.62
C ASP A 223 1.29 7.13 6.71
N ASP A 224 0.56 6.19 6.13
CA ASP A 224 -0.89 6.16 6.09
C ASP A 224 -1.43 4.74 6.32
N VAL A 225 -2.61 4.64 6.93
CA VAL A 225 -3.33 3.37 7.08
C VAL A 225 -4.43 3.28 6.02
N GLY A 226 -4.35 2.24 5.20
CA GLY A 226 -5.33 1.97 4.16
C GLY A 226 -6.39 0.96 4.60
N SER A 227 -7.57 1.04 3.98
CA SER A 227 -8.61 0.01 4.10
C SER A 227 -9.43 -0.11 2.84
N THR A 228 -9.74 -1.33 2.44
CA THR A 228 -10.77 -1.63 1.45
C THR A 228 -12.14 -1.36 2.05
N VAL A 229 -13.05 -0.72 1.29
CA VAL A 229 -14.42 -0.41 1.67
C VAL A 229 -15.36 -0.80 0.53
N ILE A 230 -15.38 -2.09 0.23
CA ILE A 230 -16.25 -2.65 -0.83
C ILE A 230 -17.43 -3.39 -0.21
N ASN A 231 -18.63 -3.00 -0.65
CA ASN A 231 -19.84 -3.74 -0.34
C ASN A 231 -20.10 -4.77 -1.44
N PHE A 232 -19.67 -6.01 -1.21
CA PHE A 232 -19.88 -7.11 -2.16
C PHE A 232 -21.32 -7.61 -2.23
N GLY A 233 -22.21 -7.11 -1.38
CA GLY A 233 -23.61 -7.53 -1.34
C GLY A 233 -23.80 -8.94 -0.81
N GLY A 234 -24.76 -9.67 -1.36
CA GLY A 234 -25.18 -10.98 -0.87
C GLY A 234 -26.29 -10.85 0.18
N PRO A 235 -26.48 -11.85 1.04
CA PRO A 235 -27.56 -11.83 2.04
C PRO A 235 -27.42 -10.73 3.09
N LYS A 236 -26.24 -10.08 3.14
CA LYS A 236 -25.94 -8.98 4.06
C LYS A 236 -25.36 -7.81 3.29
N ILE A 237 -26.20 -6.84 2.92
CA ILE A 237 -25.74 -5.55 2.43
C ILE A 237 -25.21 -4.79 3.64
N TYR A 238 -23.90 -4.47 3.63
CA TYR A 238 -23.29 -3.70 4.70
C TYR A 238 -23.52 -2.21 4.47
N ALA A 239 -24.11 -1.56 5.44
CA ALA A 239 -24.17 -0.10 5.47
C ALA A 239 -22.75 0.50 5.66
N ALA A 240 -22.53 1.70 5.14
CA ALA A 240 -21.24 2.36 5.21
C ALA A 240 -20.72 2.59 6.65
N ASP A 241 -21.63 2.75 7.61
CA ASP A 241 -21.31 2.93 9.04
C ASP A 241 -20.64 1.71 9.69
N ARG A 242 -20.87 0.49 9.16
CA ARG A 242 -20.16 -0.71 9.64
C ARG A 242 -18.66 -0.65 9.30
N PHE A 243 -18.30 -0.09 8.17
CA PHE A 243 -16.90 0.19 7.83
C PHE A 243 -16.34 1.27 8.76
N ALA A 244 -17.14 2.30 9.09
CA ALA A 244 -16.71 3.38 9.98
C ALA A 244 -16.21 2.87 11.35
N ALA A 245 -16.85 1.85 11.92
CA ALA A 245 -16.39 1.27 13.19
C ALA A 245 -14.96 0.71 13.06
N ARG A 246 -14.68 -0.06 11.99
CA ARG A 246 -13.34 -0.61 11.73
C ARG A 246 -12.29 0.48 11.47
N LEU A 247 -12.65 1.49 10.71
CA LEU A 247 -11.79 2.63 10.40
C LEU A 247 -11.43 3.42 11.66
N ARG A 248 -12.40 3.67 12.56
CA ARG A 248 -12.13 4.31 13.85
C ARG A 248 -11.22 3.47 14.73
N ASP A 249 -11.35 2.14 14.73
CA ASP A 249 -10.45 1.26 15.47
C ASP A 249 -9.01 1.37 14.95
N LEU A 250 -8.83 1.39 13.62
CA LEU A 250 -7.52 1.60 12.99
C LEU A 250 -6.94 2.96 13.34
N HIS A 251 -7.71 4.04 13.18
CA HIS A 251 -7.23 5.39 13.49
C HIS A 251 -6.89 5.55 14.97
N ARG A 252 -7.73 5.02 15.87
CA ARG A 252 -7.49 5.05 17.32
C ARG A 252 -6.19 4.34 17.71
N LEU A 253 -5.90 3.21 17.02
CA LEU A 253 -4.71 2.41 17.32
C LEU A 253 -3.43 3.03 16.77
N TYR A 254 -3.44 3.46 15.51
CA TYR A 254 -2.22 3.87 14.82
C TYR A 254 -2.00 5.37 14.76
N ARG A 255 -3.04 6.18 14.96
CA ARG A 255 -2.99 7.66 14.92
C ARG A 255 -2.41 8.24 13.64
N LEU A 256 -2.58 7.52 12.52
CA LEU A 256 -2.17 7.92 11.19
C LEU A 256 -3.38 8.32 10.34
N PRO A 257 -3.18 9.12 9.27
CA PRO A 257 -4.23 9.40 8.29
C PRO A 257 -4.78 8.11 7.68
N LEU A 258 -6.06 8.13 7.35
CA LEU A 258 -6.74 7.00 6.70
C LEU A 258 -6.89 7.23 5.19
N ILE A 259 -6.69 6.16 4.43
CA ILE A 259 -6.96 6.10 2.99
C ILE A 259 -7.98 4.99 2.73
N LEU A 260 -9.12 5.30 2.13
CA LEU A 260 -10.02 4.29 1.61
C LEU A 260 -9.50 3.84 0.25
N THR A 261 -8.71 2.77 0.25
CA THR A 261 -7.87 2.36 -0.88
C THR A 261 -8.60 1.65 -2.00
N GLU A 262 -9.77 1.12 -1.73
CA GLU A 262 -10.71 0.59 -2.72
C GLU A 262 -12.13 0.76 -2.20
N VAL A 263 -12.92 1.55 -2.92
CA VAL A 263 -14.30 1.84 -2.54
C VAL A 263 -15.23 1.49 -3.69
N ASN A 264 -16.21 0.64 -3.43
CA ASN A 264 -17.30 0.40 -4.37
C ASN A 264 -18.46 -0.32 -3.69
N THR A 265 -19.58 -0.43 -4.40
CA THR A 265 -20.72 -1.26 -4.04
C THR A 265 -21.33 -1.93 -5.27
N GLN A 266 -21.58 -3.21 -5.19
CA GLN A 266 -21.99 -4.05 -6.32
C GLN A 266 -23.52 -4.07 -6.58
N TYR A 267 -24.36 -3.74 -5.59
CA TYR A 267 -25.76 -4.15 -5.60
C TYR A 267 -26.76 -3.01 -5.63
N GLY A 268 -28.02 -3.39 -5.85
CA GLY A 268 -29.17 -2.50 -5.74
C GLY A 268 -29.12 -1.67 -4.45
N GLY A 269 -29.52 -0.39 -4.53
CA GLY A 269 -29.36 0.55 -3.42
C GLY A 269 -28.02 1.29 -3.41
N ARG A 270 -27.26 1.28 -4.51
CA ARG A 270 -25.99 2.02 -4.65
C ARG A 270 -26.09 3.46 -4.20
N VAL A 271 -27.10 4.20 -4.64
CA VAL A 271 -27.33 5.60 -4.26
C VAL A 271 -27.46 5.76 -2.75
N ARG A 272 -28.23 4.87 -2.10
CA ARG A 272 -28.37 4.89 -0.64
C ARG A 272 -27.06 4.61 0.06
N TRP A 273 -26.29 3.65 -0.44
CA TRP A 273 -24.99 3.30 0.10
C TRP A 273 -23.98 4.45 -0.06
N LEU A 274 -23.93 5.08 -1.23
CA LEU A 274 -23.08 6.25 -1.52
C LEU A 274 -23.43 7.44 -0.62
N ARG A 275 -24.72 7.70 -0.37
CA ARG A 275 -25.14 8.74 0.61
C ARG A 275 -24.65 8.40 2.01
N GLY A 276 -24.72 7.13 2.40
CA GLY A 276 -24.15 6.64 3.67
C GLY A 276 -22.65 6.84 3.74
N LEU A 277 -21.92 6.55 2.66
CA LEU A 277 -20.49 6.80 2.53
C LEU A 277 -20.16 8.29 2.67
N ARG A 278 -20.87 9.17 1.95
CA ARG A 278 -20.70 10.61 2.06
C ARG A 278 -20.90 11.10 3.51
N SER A 279 -21.98 10.66 4.17
CA SER A 279 -22.25 11.00 5.58
C SER A 279 -21.17 10.48 6.53
N MET A 280 -20.62 9.29 6.28
CA MET A 280 -19.49 8.75 7.03
C MET A 280 -18.25 9.63 6.85
N LEU A 281 -17.91 9.99 5.62
CA LEU A 281 -16.75 10.81 5.30
C LEU A 281 -16.81 12.20 5.94
N GLN A 282 -17.99 12.82 6.01
CA GLN A 282 -18.20 14.11 6.68
C GLN A 282 -17.89 14.05 8.20
N LYS A 283 -18.05 12.86 8.81
CA LYS A 283 -17.81 12.60 10.23
C LYS A 283 -16.40 12.04 10.53
N MET A 284 -15.58 11.86 9.50
CA MET A 284 -14.25 11.25 9.61
C MET A 284 -13.20 12.11 8.89
N PRO A 285 -12.79 13.25 9.46
CA PRO A 285 -11.80 14.15 8.86
C PRO A 285 -10.40 13.51 8.73
N GLU A 286 -10.14 12.44 9.50
CA GLU A 286 -8.94 11.62 9.40
C GLU A 286 -8.82 10.84 8.09
N VAL A 287 -9.91 10.65 7.34
CA VAL A 287 -9.88 10.05 5.98
C VAL A 287 -9.40 11.10 4.99
N LYS A 288 -8.20 10.93 4.45
CA LYS A 288 -7.52 11.88 3.57
C LYS A 288 -7.60 11.55 2.09
N ALA A 289 -7.94 10.31 1.74
CA ALA A 289 -8.23 9.97 0.35
C ALA A 289 -9.28 8.85 0.24
N VAL A 290 -10.00 8.86 -0.88
CA VAL A 290 -10.97 7.84 -1.27
C VAL A 290 -10.64 7.41 -2.69
N ALA A 291 -10.39 6.12 -2.92
CA ALA A 291 -10.11 5.58 -4.24
C ALA A 291 -11.29 4.73 -4.73
N TRP A 292 -11.97 5.25 -5.76
CA TRP A 292 -13.08 4.55 -6.40
C TRP A 292 -12.58 3.43 -7.30
N SER A 293 -13.04 2.22 -7.03
CA SER A 293 -12.70 1.04 -7.83
C SER A 293 -13.59 0.98 -9.07
N GLN A 294 -13.13 1.59 -10.17
CA GLN A 294 -13.83 1.63 -11.46
C GLN A 294 -13.47 0.44 -12.35
N LEU A 295 -12.76 -0.57 -11.82
CA LEU A 295 -12.28 -1.70 -12.60
C LEU A 295 -13.43 -2.42 -13.32
N PRO A 296 -13.28 -2.71 -14.62
CA PRO A 296 -14.23 -3.57 -15.31
C PRO A 296 -14.26 -4.93 -14.64
N SER A 297 -15.42 -5.51 -14.52
CA SER A 297 -15.78 -6.73 -13.80
C SER A 297 -14.97 -8.01 -14.12
N ARG A 298 -13.95 -7.92 -15.00
CA ARG A 298 -13.15 -9.08 -15.43
C ARG A 298 -12.40 -9.82 -14.30
N GLY A 299 -12.10 -9.15 -13.19
CA GLY A 299 -11.51 -9.78 -11.99
C GLY A 299 -12.54 -10.26 -10.99
N ALA A 300 -13.72 -9.66 -11.00
CA ALA A 300 -14.82 -9.98 -10.10
C ALA A 300 -15.77 -11.05 -10.67
N ALA A 301 -15.67 -11.38 -11.95
CA ALA A 301 -16.37 -12.50 -12.60
C ALA A 301 -16.12 -13.87 -11.93
N GLN A 302 -15.22 -13.93 -10.98
CA GLN A 302 -14.88 -15.12 -10.22
C GLN A 302 -15.78 -15.40 -9.02
N MET A 303 -16.61 -14.44 -8.62
CA MET A 303 -17.53 -14.60 -7.50
C MET A 303 -18.97 -14.89 -7.95
N ASN A 304 -19.16 -15.72 -8.97
CA ASN A 304 -20.45 -16.29 -9.37
C ASN A 304 -21.56 -15.28 -9.70
N ARG A 305 -21.39 -14.42 -10.66
CA ARG A 305 -22.42 -13.80 -11.49
C ARG A 305 -21.80 -12.59 -12.22
N ALA A 306 -21.34 -12.84 -13.44
CA ALA A 306 -20.64 -11.84 -14.24
C ALA A 306 -21.54 -10.67 -14.70
N ASP A 307 -22.83 -10.83 -14.64
CA ASP A 307 -23.78 -9.94 -15.32
C ASP A 307 -24.27 -8.77 -14.44
N ASP A 308 -24.09 -8.83 -13.11
CA ASP A 308 -24.64 -7.84 -12.17
C ASP A 308 -23.62 -6.90 -11.53
N MET A 309 -22.33 -7.00 -11.91
CA MET A 309 -21.29 -6.20 -11.28
C MET A 309 -21.08 -4.88 -12.02
N HIS A 310 -22.02 -4.00 -11.89
CA HIS A 310 -21.95 -2.64 -12.39
C HIS A 310 -21.08 -1.77 -11.47
N TRP A 311 -19.74 -1.94 -11.57
CA TRP A 311 -18.79 -1.09 -10.84
C TRP A 311 -18.74 0.34 -11.39
N ASP A 312 -19.27 0.53 -12.57
CA ASP A 312 -19.24 1.79 -13.31
C ASP A 312 -20.36 2.74 -12.83
N VAL A 313 -19.97 3.75 -12.08
CA VAL A 313 -20.91 4.80 -11.64
C VAL A 313 -21.35 5.71 -12.78
N GLN A 314 -20.62 5.75 -13.91
CA GLN A 314 -20.90 6.65 -15.03
C GLN A 314 -22.25 6.35 -15.71
N LYS A 315 -22.72 5.12 -15.59
CA LYS A 315 -23.98 4.64 -16.22
C LYS A 315 -25.23 5.00 -15.41
N ASP A 316 -25.09 5.44 -14.14
CA ASP A 316 -26.23 5.75 -13.27
C ASP A 316 -26.19 7.23 -12.86
N PRO A 317 -27.09 8.09 -13.42
CA PRO A 317 -27.12 9.52 -13.12
C PRO A 317 -27.26 9.84 -11.64
N ALA A 318 -28.03 9.04 -10.89
CA ALA A 318 -28.23 9.29 -9.46
C ALA A 318 -26.95 8.96 -8.65
N SER A 319 -26.23 7.89 -9.02
CA SER A 319 -24.92 7.57 -8.42
C SER A 319 -23.86 8.61 -8.77
N ARG A 320 -23.84 9.09 -10.03
CA ARG A 320 -22.93 10.17 -10.46
C ARG A 320 -23.07 11.42 -9.59
N ALA A 321 -24.30 11.85 -9.36
CA ALA A 321 -24.59 13.02 -8.55
C ALA A 321 -24.00 12.90 -7.14
N VAL A 322 -24.18 11.75 -6.48
CA VAL A 322 -23.62 11.54 -5.13
C VAL A 322 -22.09 11.43 -5.15
N VAL A 323 -21.51 10.80 -6.16
CA VAL A 323 -20.04 10.74 -6.30
C VAL A 323 -19.45 12.12 -6.53
N ARG A 324 -20.07 12.94 -7.40
CA ARG A 324 -19.68 14.35 -7.56
C ARG A 324 -19.67 15.09 -6.24
N ASP A 325 -20.75 14.99 -5.45
CA ASP A 325 -20.82 15.60 -4.13
C ASP A 325 -19.71 15.13 -3.18
N ILE A 326 -19.33 13.84 -3.23
CA ILE A 326 -18.20 13.31 -2.43
C ILE A 326 -16.87 13.95 -2.85
N VAL A 327 -16.65 14.11 -4.16
CA VAL A 327 -15.45 14.77 -4.67
C VAL A 327 -15.40 16.23 -4.23
N GLU A 328 -16.49 16.97 -4.42
CA GLU A 328 -16.58 18.38 -4.05
C GLU A 328 -16.45 18.62 -2.54
N ASP A 329 -17.09 17.78 -1.72
CA ASP A 329 -16.94 17.84 -0.25
C ASP A 329 -15.47 17.60 0.17
N GLY A 330 -14.76 16.76 -0.57
CA GLY A 330 -13.33 16.47 -0.32
C GLY A 330 -12.41 17.66 -0.59
N LEU A 331 -12.77 18.52 -1.54
CA LEU A 331 -11.99 19.70 -1.92
C LEU A 331 -12.14 20.85 -0.92
N ARG A 332 -13.19 20.83 -0.11
CA ARG A 332 -13.40 21.82 0.97
C ARG A 332 -12.44 21.53 2.11
N THR A 333 -11.68 22.52 2.56
CA THR A 333 -10.83 22.41 3.74
C THR A 333 -11.66 22.01 4.96
N THR A 334 -11.33 20.87 5.56
CA THR A 334 -11.93 20.51 6.85
C THR A 334 -11.30 21.39 7.92
N PRO A 335 -12.05 22.17 8.72
CA PRO A 335 -11.48 22.91 9.85
C PRO A 335 -10.75 21.90 10.76
N GLU A 336 -9.48 22.19 11.10
CA GLU A 336 -8.79 21.43 12.15
C GLU A 336 -9.61 21.58 13.43
N THR A 337 -10.18 20.50 13.91
CA THR A 337 -10.74 20.47 15.26
C THR A 337 -9.58 20.71 16.24
N SER A 338 -9.65 21.81 16.98
CA SER A 338 -8.63 22.32 17.91
C SER A 338 -8.26 21.37 19.07
N GLN A 339 -8.75 20.13 19.05
CA GLN A 339 -8.53 19.15 20.13
C GLN A 339 -7.26 18.29 19.99
N SER A 340 -6.51 18.36 18.87
CA SER A 340 -5.33 17.51 18.71
C SER A 340 -4.01 18.11 19.23
N ARG A 341 -3.98 19.36 19.67
CA ARG A 341 -2.72 20.03 20.08
C ARG A 341 -2.26 19.75 21.53
N ASN A 342 -3.07 19.09 22.36
CA ASN A 342 -2.76 18.92 23.81
C ASN A 342 -2.56 17.49 24.29
N ALA A 343 -2.30 16.53 23.44
CA ALA A 343 -1.91 15.20 23.90
C ALA A 343 -0.38 15.13 24.03
N ALA A 344 0.12 15.35 25.24
CA ALA A 344 1.50 15.04 25.61
C ALA A 344 1.82 13.54 25.38
N PRO A 345 3.03 13.20 24.98
CA PRO A 345 3.40 11.81 24.75
C PRO A 345 3.33 11.02 26.07
N VAL A 346 2.48 10.00 26.11
CA VAL A 346 2.46 9.02 27.20
C VAL A 346 3.76 8.24 27.17
N GLN A 347 4.61 8.43 28.20
CA GLN A 347 5.80 7.61 28.40
C GLN A 347 5.39 6.17 28.74
N PRO A 348 6.05 5.14 28.19
CA PRO A 348 5.79 3.77 28.59
C PRO A 348 6.26 3.57 30.05
N ARG A 349 5.36 3.13 30.91
CA ARG A 349 5.75 2.61 32.23
C ARG A 349 6.58 1.35 32.02
N ARG A 350 7.66 1.29 32.79
CA ARG A 350 8.64 0.19 32.83
C ARG A 350 8.02 -1.13 33.22
#